data_784e1e3c79bacdc42b4b7c3d63f0b07b
#
_entry.id   784e1e3c79bacdc42b4b7c3d63f0b07b
#
_cell.length_a   1.000
_cell.length_b   1.000
_cell.length_c   1.000
_cell.angle_alpha   90.00
_cell.angle_beta   90.00
_cell.angle_gamma   90.00
#
_symmetry.space_group_name_H-M   'P 1'
#
loop_
_entity.id
_entity.type
_entity.pdbx_description
1 polymer ?
#
loop_
_entity_poly.entity_id
_entity_poly.type
_entity_poly.pdbx_seq_one_letter_code
_entity_poly.pdbx_strand_id
1 'polypeptide(L)'
;MPITTGFQTLVDQAMAEVKTYSVAEVHARLEDPNVQIVDIRDPRELSAGTVVGSFHAPRGMLEFWVDPASPYFKPLFADEAKEFILFCGAGWRSALAAKTLQDMGMTNVAHIDGGYAEWLKQGAPTETLEQRKAQKEQKADKT
;
A
#
# COMPACT_ATOMS: atom_id res chain seq x y z
N MET A 1 -30.67 -10.63 -8.66
CA MET A 1 -29.53 -11.47 -8.27
C MET A 1 -28.99 -11.03 -6.92
N PRO A 2 -29.44 -11.64 -5.85
CA PRO A 2 -28.85 -11.33 -4.56
C PRO A 2 -27.42 -11.83 -4.49
N ILE A 3 -26.59 -11.07 -3.80
CA ILE A 3 -25.20 -11.49 -3.54
C ILE A 3 -25.22 -12.64 -2.55
N THR A 4 -24.54 -13.75 -2.87
CA THR A 4 -24.46 -14.93 -2.01
C THR A 4 -23.21 -14.93 -1.14
N THR A 5 -22.18 -14.18 -1.52
CA THR A 5 -20.95 -14.01 -0.75
C THR A 5 -20.72 -12.52 -0.53
N GLY A 6 -20.83 -12.08 0.71
CA GLY A 6 -20.70 -10.67 1.05
C GLY A 6 -19.24 -10.21 1.11
N PHE A 7 -19.04 -8.88 1.13
CA PHE A 7 -17.69 -8.33 1.17
C PHE A 7 -16.93 -8.76 2.44
N GLN A 8 -17.62 -8.89 3.57
CA GLN A 8 -16.96 -9.28 4.82
C GLN A 8 -16.36 -10.69 4.71
N THR A 9 -17.08 -11.59 4.06
CA THR A 9 -16.57 -12.94 3.80
C THR A 9 -15.31 -12.91 2.95
N LEU A 10 -15.31 -12.07 1.88
CA LEU A 10 -14.13 -11.93 1.04
C LEU A 10 -12.95 -11.34 1.81
N VAL A 11 -13.20 -10.34 2.67
CA VAL A 11 -12.15 -9.75 3.50
C VAL A 11 -11.61 -10.78 4.48
N ASP A 12 -12.48 -11.55 5.15
CA ASP A 12 -12.06 -12.56 6.11
C ASP A 12 -11.22 -13.66 5.45
N GLN A 13 -11.61 -14.08 4.25
CA GLN A 13 -10.84 -15.05 3.47
C GLN A 13 -9.47 -14.49 3.10
N ALA A 14 -9.41 -13.24 2.66
CA ALA A 14 -8.17 -12.57 2.34
C ALA A 14 -7.26 -12.48 3.57
N MET A 15 -7.81 -12.05 4.71
CA MET A 15 -7.05 -11.93 5.96
C MET A 15 -6.46 -13.25 6.41
N ALA A 16 -7.10 -14.37 6.11
CA ALA A 16 -6.61 -15.70 6.45
C ALA A 16 -5.40 -16.10 5.59
N GLU A 17 -5.21 -15.50 4.44
CA GLU A 17 -4.16 -15.88 3.48
C GLU A 17 -3.03 -14.88 3.37
N VAL A 18 -3.30 -13.58 3.56
CA VAL A 18 -2.30 -12.53 3.34
C VAL A 18 -1.50 -12.27 4.61
N LYS A 19 -0.28 -11.82 4.42
CA LYS A 19 0.57 -11.39 5.52
C LYS A 19 0.09 -10.01 6.01
N THR A 20 -0.18 -9.91 7.30
CA THR A 20 -0.71 -8.70 7.92
C THR A 20 0.25 -8.22 9.01
N TYR A 21 0.64 -6.95 8.92
CA TYR A 21 1.47 -6.32 9.94
C TYR A 21 0.66 -5.33 10.76
N SER A 22 1.03 -5.19 12.02
CA SER A 22 0.52 -4.08 12.84
C SER A 22 1.17 -2.76 12.42
N VAL A 23 0.56 -1.66 12.81
CA VAL A 23 1.15 -0.32 12.61
C VAL A 23 2.54 -0.25 13.26
N ALA A 24 2.70 -0.78 14.48
CA ALA A 24 3.97 -0.74 15.19
C ALA A 24 5.07 -1.49 14.42
N GLU A 25 4.75 -2.65 13.84
CA GLU A 25 5.71 -3.43 13.06
C GLU A 25 6.18 -2.66 11.82
N VAL A 26 5.25 -2.01 11.12
CA VAL A 26 5.59 -1.22 9.92
C VAL A 26 6.35 0.05 10.30
N HIS A 27 5.92 0.72 11.37
CA HIS A 27 6.61 1.92 11.88
C HIS A 27 8.09 1.62 12.16
N ALA A 28 8.38 0.46 12.74
CA ALA A 28 9.75 0.05 13.04
C ALA A 28 10.60 -0.19 11.79
N ARG A 29 9.97 -0.34 10.63
CA ARG A 29 10.65 -0.65 9.37
C ARG A 29 10.64 0.51 8.37
N LEU A 30 10.29 1.72 8.79
CA LEU A 30 10.23 2.87 7.87
C LEU A 30 11.57 3.21 7.22
N GLU A 31 12.68 2.92 7.89
CA GLU A 31 14.01 3.20 7.37
C GLU A 31 14.63 2.01 6.60
N ASP A 32 13.90 0.90 6.51
CA ASP A 32 14.40 -0.29 5.82
C ASP A 32 14.33 -0.07 4.29
N PRO A 33 15.49 -0.08 3.59
CA PRO A 33 15.49 0.14 2.14
C PRO A 33 14.84 -0.99 1.36
N ASN A 34 14.61 -2.15 1.99
CA ASN A 34 13.98 -3.30 1.36
C ASN A 34 12.47 -3.35 1.61
N VAL A 35 11.88 -2.27 2.14
CA VAL A 35 10.45 -2.13 2.33
C VAL A 35 9.95 -0.96 1.49
N GLN A 36 8.88 -1.16 0.75
CA GLN A 36 8.15 -0.10 0.09
C GLN A 36 6.70 -0.12 0.55
N ILE A 37 6.29 0.92 1.25
CA ILE A 37 4.90 1.07 1.67
C ILE A 37 4.12 1.65 0.49
N VAL A 38 2.95 1.09 0.22
CA VAL A 38 2.13 1.44 -0.95
C VAL A 38 0.74 1.87 -0.50
N ASP A 39 0.40 3.12 -0.80
CA ASP A 39 -0.92 3.68 -0.55
C ASP A 39 -1.82 3.36 -1.74
N ILE A 40 -2.86 2.53 -1.52
CA ILE A 40 -3.76 2.12 -2.60
C ILE A 40 -5.10 2.87 -2.59
N ARG A 41 -5.17 3.95 -1.80
CA ARG A 41 -6.40 4.75 -1.71
C ARG A 41 -6.63 5.57 -2.97
N ASP A 42 -7.86 6.11 -3.10
CA ASP A 42 -8.20 7.07 -4.13
C ASP A 42 -7.35 8.34 -3.98
N PRO A 43 -6.90 8.97 -5.09
CA PRO A 43 -6.08 10.19 -4.98
C PRO A 43 -6.67 11.28 -4.10
N ARG A 44 -8.00 11.40 -4.05
CA ARG A 44 -8.65 12.41 -3.22
C ARG A 44 -8.43 12.17 -1.72
N GLU A 45 -8.27 10.92 -1.32
CA GLU A 45 -8.02 10.58 0.08
C GLU A 45 -6.63 11.02 0.54
N LEU A 46 -5.68 11.21 -0.38
CA LEU A 46 -4.34 11.65 -0.07
C LEU A 46 -4.24 13.15 0.24
N SER A 47 -5.30 13.92 -0.06
CA SER A 47 -5.28 15.38 0.16
C SER A 47 -5.04 15.76 1.62
N ALA A 48 -5.44 14.90 2.57
CA ALA A 48 -5.24 15.12 4.01
C ALA A 48 -3.92 14.50 4.52
N GLY A 49 -3.15 13.84 3.65
CA GLY A 49 -1.88 13.22 4.02
C GLY A 49 -1.82 11.73 3.71
N THR A 50 -0.63 11.18 3.86
CA THR A 50 -0.34 9.75 3.64
C THR A 50 0.80 9.32 4.55
N VAL A 51 1.11 8.03 4.56
CA VAL A 51 2.27 7.50 5.30
C VAL A 51 3.55 8.04 4.67
N VAL A 52 4.48 8.49 5.49
CA VAL A 52 5.76 9.04 5.03
C VAL A 52 6.48 8.03 4.13
N GLY A 53 6.97 8.49 2.97
CA GLY A 53 7.71 7.64 2.04
C GLY A 53 6.89 6.65 1.25
N SER A 54 5.56 6.63 1.39
CA SER A 54 4.71 5.69 0.66
C SER A 54 4.64 6.06 -0.83
N PHE A 55 4.50 5.02 -1.66
CA PHE A 55 4.26 5.15 -3.09
C PHE A 55 2.75 5.02 -3.34
N HIS A 56 2.18 5.94 -4.12
CA HIS A 56 0.76 5.88 -4.42
C HIS A 56 0.50 5.00 -5.65
N ALA A 57 -0.25 3.92 -5.43
CA ALA A 57 -0.69 3.02 -6.50
C ALA A 57 -2.18 2.77 -6.30
N PRO A 58 -3.07 3.57 -6.93
CA PRO A 58 -4.50 3.42 -6.73
C PRO A 58 -4.96 1.99 -7.05
N ARG A 59 -5.82 1.46 -6.21
CA ARG A 59 -6.24 0.05 -6.32
C ARG A 59 -6.74 -0.30 -7.72
N GLY A 60 -7.42 0.62 -8.38
CA GLY A 60 -7.95 0.39 -9.73
C GLY A 60 -6.89 0.13 -10.79
N MET A 61 -5.63 0.48 -10.53
CA MET A 61 -4.53 0.29 -11.46
C MET A 61 -3.52 -0.76 -10.97
N LEU A 62 -3.67 -1.28 -9.77
CA LEU A 62 -2.61 -2.05 -9.11
C LEU A 62 -2.21 -3.29 -9.90
N GLU A 63 -3.17 -4.10 -10.34
CA GLU A 63 -2.86 -5.31 -11.11
C GLU A 63 -2.13 -4.99 -12.40
N PHE A 64 -2.48 -3.88 -13.04
CA PHE A 64 -1.85 -3.45 -14.30
C PHE A 64 -0.44 -2.90 -14.07
N TRP A 65 -0.19 -2.32 -12.90
CA TRP A 65 1.10 -1.73 -12.57
C TRP A 65 2.14 -2.76 -12.14
N VAL A 66 1.70 -3.91 -11.60
CA VAL A 66 2.62 -4.96 -11.13
C VAL A 66 2.97 -5.99 -12.20
N ASP A 67 2.18 -6.10 -13.26
CA ASP A 67 2.35 -7.11 -14.29
C ASP A 67 3.32 -6.64 -15.39
N PRO A 68 4.48 -7.30 -15.53
CA PRO A 68 5.46 -6.92 -16.58
C PRO A 68 4.91 -7.03 -18.01
N ALA A 69 3.86 -7.82 -18.23
CA ALA A 69 3.24 -7.95 -19.56
C ALA A 69 2.22 -6.83 -19.84
N SER A 70 1.88 -6.00 -18.83
CA SER A 70 0.95 -4.91 -18.98
C SER A 70 1.62 -3.69 -19.62
N PRO A 71 0.92 -2.93 -20.49
CA PRO A 71 1.45 -1.67 -21.00
C PRO A 71 1.61 -0.58 -19.91
N TYR A 72 1.02 -0.80 -18.73
CA TYR A 72 1.09 0.14 -17.62
C TYR A 72 2.07 -0.26 -16.52
N PHE A 73 2.88 -1.27 -16.77
CA PHE A 73 3.83 -1.81 -15.80
C PHE A 73 4.74 -0.73 -15.20
N LYS A 74 4.90 -0.77 -13.87
CA LYS A 74 5.82 0.10 -13.12
C LYS A 74 7.01 -0.73 -12.64
N PRO A 75 8.23 -0.44 -13.10
CA PRO A 75 9.42 -1.25 -12.76
C PRO A 75 9.69 -1.38 -11.26
N LEU A 76 9.20 -0.45 -10.45
CA LEU A 76 9.32 -0.55 -8.99
C LEU A 76 8.85 -1.92 -8.48
N PHE A 77 7.75 -2.43 -9.02
CA PHE A 77 7.14 -3.67 -8.54
C PHE A 77 7.90 -4.93 -8.97
N ALA A 78 8.90 -4.79 -9.85
CA ALA A 78 9.75 -5.92 -10.25
C ALA A 78 10.91 -6.16 -9.29
N ASP A 79 11.11 -5.30 -8.30
CA ASP A 79 12.23 -5.41 -7.36
C ASP A 79 11.91 -6.49 -6.31
N GLU A 80 12.44 -7.69 -6.55
CA GLU A 80 12.22 -8.85 -5.69
C GLU A 80 12.91 -8.72 -4.32
N ALA A 81 13.83 -7.77 -4.17
CA ALA A 81 14.50 -7.51 -2.90
C ALA A 81 13.59 -6.73 -1.94
N LYS A 82 12.52 -6.12 -2.44
CA LYS A 82 11.60 -5.33 -1.62
C LYS A 82 10.41 -6.15 -1.18
N GLU A 83 9.91 -5.84 0.01
CA GLU A 83 8.59 -6.25 0.47
C GLU A 83 7.64 -5.06 0.26
N PHE A 84 6.52 -5.29 -0.40
CA PHE A 84 5.51 -4.27 -0.65
C PHE A 84 4.41 -4.38 0.39
N ILE A 85 4.27 -3.33 1.20
CA ILE A 85 3.27 -3.31 2.28
C ILE A 85 2.18 -2.33 1.89
N LEU A 86 1.01 -2.87 1.54
CA LEU A 86 -0.14 -2.10 1.08
C LEU A 86 -0.92 -1.53 2.26
N PHE A 87 -1.53 -0.37 2.09
CA PHE A 87 -2.52 0.12 3.04
C PHE A 87 -3.64 0.87 2.33
N CYS A 88 -4.79 0.91 2.98
CA CYS A 88 -5.94 1.71 2.57
C CYS A 88 -6.48 2.47 3.78
N GLY A 89 -7.74 2.86 3.77
CA GLY A 89 -8.32 3.62 4.87
C GLY A 89 -8.49 2.82 6.17
N ALA A 90 -9.08 1.62 6.08
CA ALA A 90 -9.44 0.82 7.25
C ALA A 90 -8.97 -0.65 7.17
N GLY A 91 -8.31 -1.04 6.09
CA GLY A 91 -7.74 -2.38 5.95
C GLY A 91 -8.54 -3.35 5.09
N TRP A 92 -9.72 -2.99 4.63
CA TRP A 92 -10.54 -3.90 3.80
C TRP A 92 -10.01 -3.97 2.36
N ARG A 93 -9.86 -2.82 1.71
CA ARG A 93 -9.36 -2.75 0.32
C ARG A 93 -7.96 -3.36 0.21
N SER A 94 -7.10 -3.11 1.19
CA SER A 94 -5.73 -3.63 1.16
C SER A 94 -5.67 -5.13 1.38
N ALA A 95 -6.55 -5.71 2.21
CA ALA A 95 -6.63 -7.15 2.36
C ALA A 95 -7.00 -7.81 1.03
N LEU A 96 -8.04 -7.30 0.37
CA LEU A 96 -8.48 -7.83 -0.93
C LEU A 96 -7.42 -7.65 -2.01
N ALA A 97 -6.77 -6.49 -2.04
CA ALA A 97 -5.72 -6.20 -3.02
C ALA A 97 -4.50 -7.08 -2.80
N ALA A 98 -4.06 -7.26 -1.56
CA ALA A 98 -2.91 -8.12 -1.25
C ALA A 98 -3.19 -9.57 -1.70
N LYS A 99 -4.41 -10.06 -1.45
CA LYS A 99 -4.78 -11.40 -1.91
C LYS A 99 -4.71 -11.50 -3.43
N THR A 100 -5.23 -10.50 -4.13
CA THR A 100 -5.17 -10.48 -5.59
C THR A 100 -3.74 -10.56 -6.10
N LEU A 101 -2.82 -9.78 -5.51
CA LEU A 101 -1.42 -9.81 -5.91
C LEU A 101 -0.76 -11.15 -5.59
N GLN A 102 -1.11 -11.79 -4.48
CA GLN A 102 -0.66 -13.16 -4.19
C GLN A 102 -1.15 -14.14 -5.24
N ASP A 103 -2.41 -14.03 -5.64
CA ASP A 103 -2.99 -14.89 -6.67
C ASP A 103 -2.29 -14.68 -8.03
N MET A 104 -1.71 -13.50 -8.25
CA MET A 104 -0.89 -13.21 -9.43
C MET A 104 0.55 -13.75 -9.31
N GLY A 105 0.94 -14.26 -8.14
CA GLY A 105 2.25 -14.85 -7.92
C GLY A 105 3.23 -14.01 -7.11
N MET A 106 2.83 -12.84 -6.58
CA MET A 106 3.71 -12.04 -5.72
C MET A 106 3.80 -12.69 -4.34
N THR A 107 5.02 -13.04 -3.93
CA THR A 107 5.29 -13.62 -2.61
C THR A 107 5.72 -12.57 -1.59
N ASN A 108 6.06 -11.36 -2.05
CA ASN A 108 6.64 -10.28 -1.26
C ASN A 108 5.64 -9.15 -1.02
N VAL A 109 4.38 -9.50 -0.74
CA VAL A 109 3.30 -8.54 -0.50
C VAL A 109 2.66 -8.79 0.87
N ALA A 110 2.31 -7.69 1.55
CA ALA A 110 1.64 -7.70 2.85
C ALA A 110 0.74 -6.48 2.91
N HIS A 111 -0.01 -6.33 4.01
CA HIS A 111 -0.76 -5.11 4.23
C HIS A 111 -0.79 -4.73 5.72
N ILE A 112 -1.21 -3.49 6.01
CA ILE A 112 -1.27 -2.96 7.37
C ILE A 112 -2.66 -3.16 7.95
N ASP A 113 -2.73 -3.78 9.12
CA ASP A 113 -3.97 -3.96 9.86
C ASP A 113 -4.54 -2.61 10.30
N GLY A 114 -5.82 -2.39 10.03
CA GLY A 114 -6.51 -1.15 10.40
C GLY A 114 -6.22 0.05 9.48
N GLY A 115 -5.27 -0.08 8.56
CA GLY A 115 -4.99 0.93 7.55
C GLY A 115 -4.56 2.29 8.07
N TYR A 116 -4.82 3.32 7.28
CA TYR A 116 -4.41 4.69 7.60
C TYR A 116 -5.08 5.23 8.87
N ALA A 117 -6.34 4.82 9.12
CA ALA A 117 -7.04 5.23 10.34
C ALA A 117 -6.28 4.78 11.60
N GLU A 118 -5.82 3.54 11.62
CA GLU A 118 -5.04 3.03 12.75
C GLU A 118 -3.64 3.67 12.81
N TRP A 119 -3.04 3.93 11.66
CA TRP A 119 -1.76 4.63 11.57
C TRP A 119 -1.83 6.00 12.24
N LEU A 120 -2.87 6.77 11.93
CA LEU A 120 -3.10 8.08 12.54
C LEU A 120 -3.36 7.97 14.04
N LYS A 121 -4.18 7.00 14.44
CA LYS A 121 -4.55 6.79 15.85
C LYS A 121 -3.31 6.54 16.70
N GLN A 122 -2.33 5.81 16.17
CA GLN A 122 -1.10 5.50 16.90
C GLN A 122 -0.04 6.59 16.77
N GLY A 123 -0.32 7.67 16.05
CA GLY A 123 0.60 8.79 15.92
C GLY A 123 1.84 8.48 15.07
N ALA A 124 1.76 7.50 14.19
CA ALA A 124 2.89 7.14 13.33
C ALA A 124 3.13 8.20 12.24
N PRO A 125 4.35 8.30 11.68
CA PRO A 125 4.74 9.41 10.81
C PRO A 125 3.94 9.51 9.51
N THR A 126 3.49 10.73 9.19
CA THR A 126 2.77 11.04 7.95
C THR A 126 3.44 12.21 7.25
N GLU A 127 3.04 12.43 6.00
CA GLU A 127 3.45 13.60 5.24
C GLU A 127 2.28 14.05 4.35
N THR A 128 2.25 15.34 4.03
CA THR A 128 1.30 15.87 3.05
C THR A 128 1.93 15.76 1.66
N LEU A 129 1.10 15.87 0.61
CA LEU A 129 1.60 15.91 -0.76
C LEU A 129 2.47 17.15 -0.99
N GLU A 130 2.14 18.26 -0.33
CA GLU A 130 2.96 19.49 -0.41
C GLU A 130 4.34 19.27 0.20
N GLN A 131 4.42 18.61 1.35
CA GLN A 131 5.70 18.27 1.98
C GLN A 131 6.52 17.35 1.10
N ARG A 132 5.89 16.37 0.47
CA ARG A 132 6.53 15.44 -0.45
C ARG A 132 7.11 16.17 -1.67
N LYS A 133 6.34 17.10 -2.24
CA LYS A 133 6.76 17.93 -3.37
C LYS A 133 7.95 18.82 -2.99
N ALA A 134 7.90 19.45 -1.83
CA ALA A 134 8.99 20.30 -1.33
C ALA A 134 10.28 19.49 -1.16
N GLN A 135 10.20 18.27 -0.65
CA GLN A 135 11.37 17.40 -0.52
C GLN A 135 11.98 17.04 -1.87
N LYS A 136 11.16 16.78 -2.88
CA LYS A 136 11.63 16.50 -4.24
C LYS A 136 12.34 17.70 -4.84
N GLU A 137 11.79 18.91 -4.64
CA GLU A 137 12.41 20.15 -5.12
C GLU A 137 13.76 20.39 -4.46
N GLN A 138 13.87 20.15 -3.14
CA GLN A 138 15.13 20.27 -2.42
C GLN A 138 16.18 19.28 -2.93
N LYS A 139 15.78 18.05 -3.23
CA LYS A 139 16.69 17.05 -3.80
C LYS A 139 17.15 17.44 -5.20
N ALA A 140 16.28 18.02 -6.00
CA ALA A 140 16.64 18.53 -7.34
C ALA A 140 17.65 19.67 -7.25
N ASP A 141 17.49 20.57 -6.27
CA ASP A 141 18.40 21.72 -6.09
C ASP A 141 19.79 21.29 -5.61
N LYS A 142 19.94 20.11 -5.03
CA LYS A 142 21.22 19.61 -4.54
C LYS A 142 22.03 18.84 -5.59
N THR A 143 21.43 18.60 -6.72
CA THR A 143 22.10 17.94 -7.84
C THR A 143 22.50 18.93 -8.92
#